data_ecf561dac8817de1daaa2284d8218338
#
_entry.id   ecf561dac8817de1daaa2284d8218338
#
_cell.length_a   1.000
_cell.length_b   1.000
_cell.length_c   1.000
_cell.angle_alpha   90.00
_cell.angle_beta   90.00
_cell.angle_gamma   90.00
#
_symmetry.space_group_name_H-M   'P 1'
#
loop_
_entity.id
_entity.type
_entity.pdbx_description
1 polymer ?
#
loop_
_entity_poly.entity_id
_entity_poly.type
_entity_poly.pdbx_seq_one_letter_code
_entity_poly.pdbx_strand_id
1 'polypeptide(L)'
;MKKIKILPLLAIAFLAIAPLFSSCSNNHDEIIDDLPPNTMFVQSKAYAITRTKIEDKGERIKIKLKSNVDDIDVSITYPKAVLGLRLDLSQSGKWEFDGKVVEAKGKEQVLAVGSYVAVSRYNHNYISLSYHVRSIRSGNVEAGNYSGPAAVEHDD
;
A
#
# COMPACT_ATOMS: atom_id res chain seq x y z
N MET A 1 -37.58 74.71 16.72
CA MET A 1 -36.40 74.63 15.84
C MET A 1 -35.25 73.98 16.61
N LYS A 2 -34.94 72.76 16.41
CA LYS A 2 -33.64 72.15 16.63
C LYS A 2 -33.65 70.73 16.07
N LYS A 3 -32.91 70.54 15.03
CA LYS A 3 -32.77 69.28 14.32
C LYS A 3 -31.85 68.38 15.15
N ILE A 4 -32.37 67.24 15.59
CA ILE A 4 -31.57 66.18 16.19
C ILE A 4 -31.18 65.23 15.09
N LYS A 5 -29.91 65.17 14.78
CA LYS A 5 -29.34 64.16 13.87
C LYS A 5 -29.07 62.92 14.69
N ILE A 6 -29.83 61.91 14.44
CA ILE A 6 -29.58 60.55 14.95
C ILE A 6 -28.67 59.87 13.95
N LEU A 7 -27.47 59.55 14.40
CA LEU A 7 -26.51 58.76 13.67
C LEU A 7 -26.79 57.29 13.97
N PRO A 8 -27.13 56.47 12.99
CA PRO A 8 -27.19 55.03 13.24
C PRO A 8 -25.77 54.46 13.25
N LEU A 9 -25.39 53.97 14.39
CA LEU A 9 -24.16 53.20 14.56
C LEU A 9 -24.39 51.80 13.98
N LEU A 10 -23.91 51.59 12.77
CA LEU A 10 -23.97 50.29 12.13
C LEU A 10 -22.81 49.45 12.66
N ALA A 11 -23.07 48.68 13.68
CA ALA A 11 -22.15 47.66 14.15
C ALA A 11 -22.20 46.48 13.22
N ILE A 12 -21.30 46.42 12.25
CA ILE A 12 -21.08 45.26 11.44
C ILE A 12 -20.29 44.25 12.26
N ALA A 13 -20.99 43.33 12.88
CA ALA A 13 -20.38 42.16 13.45
C ALA A 13 -19.97 41.21 12.28
N PHE A 14 -18.73 41.28 11.86
CA PHE A 14 -18.12 40.27 11.03
C PHE A 14 -17.97 38.99 11.86
N LEU A 15 -18.95 38.11 11.76
CA LEU A 15 -18.78 36.75 12.18
C LEU A 15 -17.84 36.10 11.16
N ALA A 16 -16.58 36.04 11.49
CA ALA A 16 -15.62 35.20 10.79
C ALA A 16 -15.98 33.72 11.05
N ILE A 17 -16.82 33.18 10.18
CA ILE A 17 -16.98 31.72 10.09
C ILE A 17 -15.69 31.22 9.43
N ALA A 18 -14.74 30.85 10.25
CA ALA A 18 -13.63 30.05 9.78
C ALA A 18 -14.19 28.71 9.33
N PRO A 19 -14.08 28.33 8.05
CA PRO A 19 -14.39 26.98 7.66
C PRO A 19 -13.36 26.09 8.34
N LEU A 20 -13.82 25.34 9.32
CA LEU A 20 -13.09 24.18 9.82
C LEU A 20 -13.10 23.17 8.67
N PHE A 21 -12.20 23.36 7.74
CA PHE A 21 -11.78 22.26 6.87
C PHE A 21 -11.09 21.28 7.78
N SER A 22 -11.89 20.44 8.42
CA SER A 22 -11.43 19.17 8.90
C SER A 22 -11.01 18.40 7.67
N SER A 23 -9.80 18.63 7.23
CA SER A 23 -9.12 17.80 6.27
C SER A 23 -8.87 16.47 6.99
N CYS A 24 -9.88 15.62 7.02
CA CYS A 24 -9.65 14.20 7.13
C CYS A 24 -9.05 13.75 5.80
N SER A 25 -7.82 14.10 5.55
CA SER A 25 -7.02 13.37 4.62
C SER A 25 -6.78 12.01 5.27
N ASN A 26 -7.56 11.02 4.85
CA ASN A 26 -7.22 9.64 5.07
C ASN A 26 -5.97 9.35 4.22
N ASN A 27 -4.84 9.82 4.71
CA ASN A 27 -3.52 9.54 4.15
C ASN A 27 -3.14 8.12 4.52
N HIS A 28 -3.86 7.15 3.98
CA HIS A 28 -3.40 5.76 3.97
C HIS A 28 -2.23 5.55 3.00
N ASP A 29 -1.95 6.50 2.14
CA ASP A 29 -0.83 6.45 1.20
C ASP A 29 0.51 6.90 1.83
N GLU A 30 0.50 7.65 2.93
CA GLU A 30 1.73 8.16 3.57
C GLU A 30 2.54 7.10 4.32
N ILE A 31 1.93 5.99 4.72
CA ILE A 31 2.64 4.96 5.51
C ILE A 31 3.69 4.22 4.67
N ILE A 32 3.58 4.23 3.35
CA ILE A 32 4.42 3.41 2.48
C ILE A 32 5.69 4.14 2.08
N ASP A 33 5.63 5.44 1.91
CA ASP A 33 6.80 6.25 1.55
C ASP A 33 7.80 6.37 2.70
N ASP A 34 7.35 6.21 3.95
CA ASP A 34 8.16 6.28 5.17
C ASP A 34 8.61 4.90 5.71
N LEU A 35 8.29 3.80 5.03
CA LEU A 35 8.78 2.49 5.47
C LEU A 35 10.30 2.40 5.33
N PRO A 36 11.01 1.95 6.37
CA PRO A 36 12.42 1.63 6.25
C PRO A 36 12.66 0.70 5.05
N PRO A 37 13.76 0.86 4.32
CA PRO A 37 14.07 0.00 3.19
C PRO A 37 14.15 -1.47 3.61
N ASN A 38 13.72 -2.37 2.72
CA ASN A 38 13.74 -3.81 2.93
C ASN A 38 13.00 -4.27 4.19
N THR A 39 11.82 -3.70 4.40
CA THR A 39 10.99 -3.95 5.58
C THR A 39 9.60 -4.38 5.16
N MET A 40 9.02 -5.33 5.87
CA MET A 40 7.61 -5.65 5.82
C MET A 40 6.92 -5.25 7.12
N PHE A 41 5.69 -4.77 6.99
CA PHE A 41 4.81 -4.38 8.08
C PHE A 41 3.64 -5.37 8.16
N VAL A 42 3.45 -5.94 9.32
CA VAL A 42 2.33 -6.85 9.62
C VAL A 42 1.67 -6.34 10.88
N GLN A 43 0.43 -5.86 10.80
CA GLN A 43 -0.33 -5.35 11.94
C GLN A 43 0.47 -4.34 12.80
N SER A 44 1.03 -3.31 12.18
CA SER A 44 1.79 -2.25 12.84
C SER A 44 3.15 -2.66 13.44
N LYS A 45 3.63 -3.88 13.15
CA LYS A 45 4.98 -4.32 13.51
C LYS A 45 5.85 -4.40 12.28
N ALA A 46 7.07 -3.88 12.38
CA ALA A 46 8.06 -3.90 11.33
C ALA A 46 8.98 -5.13 11.45
N TYR A 47 9.25 -5.77 10.32
CA TYR A 47 10.15 -6.93 10.23
C TYR A 47 11.12 -6.71 9.07
N ALA A 48 12.41 -6.86 9.31
CA ALA A 48 13.41 -6.77 8.25
C ALA A 48 13.27 -7.94 7.28
N ILE A 49 13.29 -7.67 5.97
CA ILE A 49 13.35 -8.71 4.94
C ILE A 49 14.80 -9.16 4.81
N THR A 50 15.05 -10.42 5.10
CA THR A 50 16.41 -10.99 5.12
C THR A 50 16.70 -11.90 3.94
N ARG A 51 15.66 -12.39 3.26
CA ARG A 51 15.81 -13.27 2.09
C ARG A 51 14.69 -13.03 1.10
N THR A 52 15.04 -12.94 -0.17
CA THR A 52 14.10 -12.84 -1.28
C THR A 52 14.39 -13.90 -2.30
N LYS A 53 13.34 -14.60 -2.74
CA LYS A 53 13.38 -15.64 -3.74
C LYS A 53 12.34 -15.35 -4.82
N ILE A 54 12.67 -15.63 -6.07
CA ILE A 54 11.78 -15.49 -7.21
C ILE A 54 11.70 -16.85 -7.92
N GLU A 55 10.47 -17.32 -8.12
CA GLU A 55 10.18 -18.48 -8.95
C GLU A 55 9.58 -18.01 -10.27
N ASP A 56 10.23 -18.35 -11.37
CA ASP A 56 9.71 -18.06 -12.71
C ASP A 56 8.65 -19.11 -13.09
N LYS A 57 7.43 -18.66 -13.26
CA LYS A 57 6.25 -19.49 -13.61
C LYS A 57 5.72 -19.16 -15.02
N GLY A 58 6.61 -18.89 -15.97
CA GLY A 58 6.25 -18.55 -17.34
C GLY A 58 5.64 -17.13 -17.46
N GLU A 59 4.32 -17.02 -17.56
CA GLU A 59 3.63 -15.71 -17.64
C GLU A 59 3.60 -14.94 -16.31
N ARG A 60 3.98 -15.56 -15.21
CA ARG A 60 3.95 -15.00 -13.86
C ARG A 60 5.29 -15.21 -13.17
N ILE A 61 5.56 -14.40 -12.19
CA ILE A 61 6.61 -14.63 -11.21
C ILE A 61 5.97 -14.80 -9.84
N LYS A 62 6.54 -15.68 -9.02
CA LYS A 62 6.19 -15.81 -7.61
C LYS A 62 7.36 -15.29 -6.78
N ILE A 63 7.11 -14.23 -6.04
CA ILE A 63 8.10 -13.54 -5.19
C ILE A 63 7.84 -13.98 -3.76
N LYS A 64 8.87 -14.48 -3.08
CA LYS A 64 8.82 -14.85 -1.67
C LYS A 64 9.76 -13.95 -0.88
N LEU A 65 9.20 -13.21 0.06
CA LEU A 65 9.92 -12.35 1.00
C LEU A 65 9.91 -13.02 2.36
N LYS A 66 11.07 -13.24 2.95
CA LYS A 66 11.20 -13.83 4.28
C LYS A 66 11.81 -12.82 5.25
N SER A 67 11.27 -12.76 6.44
CA SER A 67 11.84 -11.95 7.51
C SER A 67 12.87 -12.73 8.33
N ASN A 68 13.48 -12.05 9.30
CA ASN A 68 14.34 -12.66 10.33
C ASN A 68 13.56 -13.36 11.44
N VAL A 69 12.23 -13.32 11.39
CA VAL A 69 11.34 -13.99 12.36
C VAL A 69 10.63 -15.12 11.64
N ASP A 70 10.65 -16.30 12.23
CA ASP A 70 9.96 -17.47 11.69
C ASP A 70 8.46 -17.18 11.55
N ASP A 71 7.86 -17.75 10.50
CA ASP A 71 6.45 -17.59 10.14
C ASP A 71 6.01 -16.16 9.75
N ILE A 72 6.92 -15.23 9.58
CA ILE A 72 6.65 -13.91 9.00
C ILE A 72 7.26 -13.87 7.61
N ASP A 73 6.47 -14.28 6.64
CA ASP A 73 6.83 -14.25 5.22
C ASP A 73 5.64 -13.80 4.37
N VAL A 74 5.95 -13.35 3.17
CA VAL A 74 4.97 -12.90 2.18
C VAL A 74 5.29 -13.55 0.84
N SER A 75 4.27 -14.09 0.20
CA SER A 75 4.34 -14.66 -1.15
C SER A 75 3.42 -13.89 -2.09
N ILE A 76 3.95 -13.39 -3.18
CA ILE A 76 3.23 -12.58 -4.16
C ILE A 76 3.36 -13.24 -5.53
N THR A 77 2.24 -13.65 -6.13
CA THR A 77 2.21 -14.07 -7.54
C THR A 77 1.82 -12.85 -8.40
N TYR A 78 2.69 -12.48 -9.32
CA TYR A 78 2.58 -11.26 -10.11
C TYR A 78 2.67 -11.55 -11.61
N PRO A 79 1.75 -11.04 -12.45
CA PRO A 79 1.81 -11.21 -13.90
C PRO A 79 2.98 -10.46 -14.52
N LYS A 80 3.81 -11.10 -15.32
CA LYS A 80 4.94 -10.44 -16.01
C LYS A 80 4.51 -9.34 -16.96
N ALA A 81 3.32 -9.44 -17.54
CA ALA A 81 2.80 -8.44 -18.47
C ALA A 81 2.61 -7.04 -17.87
N VAL A 82 2.56 -6.94 -16.52
CA VAL A 82 2.39 -5.66 -15.81
C VAL A 82 3.65 -5.25 -15.02
N LEU A 83 4.80 -5.85 -15.31
CA LEU A 83 6.07 -5.42 -14.74
C LEU A 83 6.34 -3.94 -15.05
N GLY A 84 6.77 -3.18 -14.06
CA GLY A 84 6.93 -1.73 -14.14
C GLY A 84 5.66 -0.92 -13.87
N LEU A 85 4.51 -1.58 -13.68
CA LEU A 85 3.24 -0.93 -13.38
C LEU A 85 2.77 -1.27 -11.95
N ARG A 86 1.90 -0.43 -11.41
CA ARG A 86 1.19 -0.71 -10.16
C ARG A 86 -0.03 -1.58 -10.47
N LEU A 87 -0.06 -2.77 -9.90
CA LEU A 87 -1.16 -3.72 -10.03
C LEU A 87 -2.19 -3.47 -8.90
N ASP A 88 -3.40 -3.09 -9.27
CA ASP A 88 -4.51 -2.88 -8.35
C ASP A 88 -5.12 -4.23 -7.93
N LEU A 89 -4.99 -4.58 -6.65
CA LEU A 89 -5.49 -5.83 -6.08
C LEU A 89 -6.96 -5.74 -5.62
N SER A 90 -7.59 -4.60 -5.77
CA SER A 90 -9.05 -4.47 -5.63
C SER A 90 -9.81 -4.95 -6.87
N GLN A 91 -9.09 -5.26 -7.93
CA GLN A 91 -9.63 -5.78 -9.18
C GLN A 91 -9.31 -7.27 -9.35
N SER A 92 -10.25 -8.00 -9.94
CA SER A 92 -10.02 -9.40 -10.29
C SER A 92 -8.87 -9.56 -11.29
N GLY A 93 -8.04 -10.59 -11.11
CA GLY A 93 -6.89 -10.81 -11.98
C GLY A 93 -6.11 -12.09 -11.70
N LYS A 94 -5.04 -12.31 -12.47
CA LYS A 94 -4.14 -13.47 -12.34
C LYS A 94 -3.04 -13.18 -11.30
N TRP A 95 -3.39 -12.70 -10.13
CA TRP A 95 -2.49 -12.43 -9.02
C TRP A 95 -2.88 -13.20 -7.77
N GLU A 96 -1.93 -13.40 -6.88
CA GLU A 96 -2.15 -13.99 -5.57
C GLU A 96 -1.28 -13.24 -4.56
N PHE A 97 -1.82 -13.02 -3.38
CA PHE A 97 -1.11 -12.48 -2.22
C PHE A 97 -1.34 -13.43 -1.03
N ASP A 98 -0.28 -13.87 -0.43
CA ASP A 98 -0.29 -14.77 0.72
C ASP A 98 0.72 -14.25 1.74
N GLY A 99 0.20 -13.54 2.74
CA GLY A 99 0.92 -12.97 3.84
C GLY A 99 0.53 -13.59 5.17
N LYS A 100 0.97 -13.00 6.26
CA LYS A 100 0.70 -13.52 7.61
C LYS A 100 -0.75 -13.32 8.06
N VAL A 101 -1.36 -12.19 7.69
CA VAL A 101 -2.72 -11.81 8.12
C VAL A 101 -3.64 -11.42 6.96
N VAL A 102 -3.10 -11.31 5.77
CA VAL A 102 -3.87 -11.06 4.54
C VAL A 102 -3.56 -12.15 3.53
N GLU A 103 -4.61 -12.81 3.06
CA GLU A 103 -4.54 -13.78 1.98
C GLU A 103 -5.63 -13.46 0.95
N ALA A 104 -5.29 -13.47 -0.33
CA ALA A 104 -6.24 -13.31 -1.41
C ALA A 104 -5.71 -13.88 -2.74
N LYS A 105 -6.65 -14.37 -3.55
CA LYS A 105 -6.40 -14.81 -4.93
C LYS A 105 -7.34 -14.03 -5.83
N GLY A 106 -6.77 -13.25 -6.74
CA GLY A 106 -7.53 -12.29 -7.53
C GLY A 106 -8.67 -12.84 -8.38
N LYS A 107 -8.71 -14.15 -8.62
CA LYS A 107 -9.83 -14.82 -9.29
C LYS A 107 -10.99 -15.16 -8.35
N GLU A 108 -10.71 -15.34 -7.07
CA GLU A 108 -11.66 -15.82 -6.06
C GLU A 108 -12.12 -14.69 -5.15
N GLN A 109 -11.19 -13.87 -4.72
CA GLN A 109 -11.42 -12.79 -3.78
C GLN A 109 -10.45 -11.65 -4.03
N VAL A 110 -10.98 -10.44 -4.16
CA VAL A 110 -10.20 -9.20 -4.25
C VAL A 110 -9.96 -8.60 -2.87
N LEU A 111 -9.02 -7.67 -2.80
CA LEU A 111 -8.69 -6.91 -1.61
C LEU A 111 -9.42 -5.56 -1.57
N ALA A 112 -9.29 -4.84 -0.48
CA ALA A 112 -9.91 -3.52 -0.34
C ALA A 112 -9.31 -2.52 -1.34
N VAL A 113 -10.10 -1.53 -1.72
CA VAL A 113 -9.65 -0.41 -2.57
C VAL A 113 -8.40 0.23 -1.97
N GLY A 114 -7.43 0.55 -2.80
CA GLY A 114 -6.12 1.03 -2.41
C GLY A 114 -5.06 -0.07 -2.18
N SER A 115 -5.47 -1.36 -2.22
CA SER A 115 -4.51 -2.47 -2.16
C SER A 115 -3.78 -2.62 -3.49
N TYR A 116 -2.45 -2.74 -3.44
CA TYR A 116 -1.64 -2.88 -4.64
C TYR A 116 -0.34 -3.63 -4.42
N VAL A 117 0.25 -4.06 -5.51
CA VAL A 117 1.65 -4.45 -5.64
C VAL A 117 2.25 -3.71 -6.83
N ALA A 118 3.46 -3.20 -6.67
CA ALA A 118 4.23 -2.60 -7.74
C ALA A 118 5.61 -3.24 -7.80
N VAL A 119 5.95 -3.88 -8.92
CA VAL A 119 7.30 -4.37 -9.19
C VAL A 119 7.94 -3.40 -10.16
N SER A 120 8.74 -2.47 -9.64
CA SER A 120 9.33 -1.38 -10.43
C SER A 120 10.59 -1.79 -11.19
N ARG A 121 11.29 -2.81 -10.70
CA ARG A 121 12.48 -3.36 -11.33
C ARG A 121 12.56 -4.86 -11.13
N TYR A 122 12.85 -5.57 -12.19
CA TYR A 122 13.10 -7.00 -12.18
C TYR A 122 14.16 -7.36 -13.22
N ASN A 123 15.20 -8.05 -12.78
CA ASN A 123 16.18 -8.70 -13.63
C ASN A 123 16.62 -10.02 -12.98
N HIS A 124 17.55 -10.75 -13.61
CA HIS A 124 17.90 -12.13 -13.22
C HIS A 124 18.22 -12.36 -11.73
N ASN A 125 18.69 -11.37 -11.00
CA ASN A 125 19.11 -11.53 -9.61
C ASN A 125 18.78 -10.32 -8.73
N TYR A 126 17.91 -9.43 -9.21
CA TYR A 126 17.55 -8.21 -8.50
C TYR A 126 16.08 -7.89 -8.68
N ILE A 127 15.42 -7.49 -7.62
CA ILE A 127 14.04 -7.01 -7.66
C ILE A 127 13.87 -5.75 -6.81
N SER A 128 13.03 -4.84 -7.29
CA SER A 128 12.52 -3.72 -6.51
C SER A 128 11.01 -3.76 -6.55
N LEU A 129 10.38 -3.82 -5.38
CA LEU A 129 8.93 -3.87 -5.24
C LEU A 129 8.45 -3.12 -4.02
N SER A 130 7.19 -2.72 -4.08
CA SER A 130 6.42 -2.24 -2.93
C SER A 130 5.02 -2.85 -2.96
N TYR A 131 4.40 -3.01 -1.80
CA TYR A 131 3.04 -3.47 -1.70
C TYR A 131 2.34 -2.86 -0.49
N HIS A 132 1.04 -2.70 -0.62
CA HIS A 132 0.13 -2.37 0.46
C HIS A 132 -1.16 -3.13 0.23
N VAL A 133 -1.58 -3.92 1.20
CA VAL A 133 -2.74 -4.78 1.08
C VAL A 133 -3.60 -4.69 2.32
N ARG A 134 -4.92 -4.66 2.11
CA ARG A 134 -5.91 -4.66 3.18
C ARG A 134 -7.01 -5.67 2.88
N SER A 135 -7.26 -6.56 3.83
CA SER A 135 -8.37 -7.51 3.75
C SER A 135 -9.71 -6.80 3.88
N ILE A 136 -10.65 -7.08 2.97
CA ILE A 136 -12.03 -6.59 3.08
C ILE A 136 -12.73 -7.19 4.30
N ARG A 137 -12.44 -8.47 4.61
CA ARG A 137 -13.14 -9.20 5.66
C ARG A 137 -12.69 -8.83 7.05
N SER A 138 -11.37 -8.80 7.27
CA SER A 138 -10.80 -8.58 8.61
C SER A 138 -10.35 -7.14 8.85
N GLY A 139 -10.15 -6.35 7.79
CA GLY A 139 -9.52 -5.03 7.87
C GLY A 139 -8.02 -5.08 8.14
N ASN A 140 -7.43 -6.27 8.28
CA ASN A 140 -5.98 -6.42 8.50
C ASN A 140 -5.18 -5.83 7.35
N VAL A 141 -4.04 -5.25 7.69
CA VAL A 141 -3.14 -4.58 6.75
C VAL A 141 -1.76 -5.22 6.80
N GLU A 142 -1.21 -5.44 5.61
CA GLU A 142 0.21 -5.73 5.41
C GLU A 142 0.77 -4.78 4.36
N ALA A 143 1.98 -4.33 4.57
CA ALA A 143 2.69 -3.46 3.63
C ALA A 143 4.18 -3.80 3.65
N GLY A 144 4.90 -3.41 2.60
CA GLY A 144 6.34 -3.60 2.58
C GLY A 144 6.99 -3.03 1.34
N ASN A 145 8.29 -2.90 1.45
CA ASN A 145 9.14 -2.57 0.32
C ASN A 145 10.39 -3.45 0.35
N TYR A 146 10.91 -3.74 -0.81
CA TYR A 146 12.17 -4.43 -0.97
C TYR A 146 12.88 -3.94 -2.23
N SER A 147 14.17 -3.72 -2.10
CA SER A 147 15.03 -3.39 -3.23
C SER A 147 16.40 -4.04 -3.00
N GLY A 148 16.69 -5.07 -3.76
CA GLY A 148 17.92 -5.82 -3.53
C GLY A 148 18.02 -7.11 -4.33
N PRO A 149 19.05 -7.93 -4.01
CA PRO A 149 19.28 -9.20 -4.66
C PRO A 149 18.18 -10.20 -4.33
N ALA A 150 17.86 -11.05 -5.30
CA ALA A 150 16.92 -12.15 -5.15
C ALA A 150 17.49 -13.43 -5.77
N ALA A 151 17.32 -14.55 -5.10
CA ALA A 151 17.62 -15.86 -5.68
C ALA A 151 16.51 -16.22 -6.67
N VAL A 152 16.89 -16.56 -7.91
CA VAL A 152 15.94 -16.97 -8.95
C VAL A 152 15.98 -18.47 -9.11
N GLU A 153 14.84 -19.10 -9.04
CA GLU A 153 14.66 -20.53 -9.39
C GLU A 153 13.79 -20.61 -10.64
N HIS A 154 14.25 -21.42 -11.58
CA HIS A 154 13.48 -21.81 -12.75
C HIS A 154 12.85 -23.17 -12.45
N ASP A 155 11.56 -23.32 -12.72
CA ASP A 155 10.95 -24.63 -12.77
C ASP A 155 11.45 -25.31 -14.06
N ASP A 156 12.20 -26.40 -13.92
CA ASP A 156 12.60 -27.29 -15.00
C ASP A 156 11.41 -28.09 -15.55
#